data_9fb8515f38edc9c15cd92dcee5aae13d
#
_entry.id   9fb8515f38edc9c15cd92dcee5aae13d
#
_cell.length_a   1.000
_cell.length_b   1.000
_cell.length_c   1.000
_cell.angle_alpha   90.00
_cell.angle_beta   90.00
_cell.angle_gamma   90.00
#
_symmetry.space_group_name_H-M   'P 1'
#
loop_
_entity.id
_entity.type
_entity.pdbx_description
1 polymer ?
#
loop_
_entity_poly.entity_id
_entity_poly.type
_entity_poly.pdbx_seq_one_letter_code
_entity_poly.pdbx_strand_id
1 'polypeptide(L)'
;MKFFSRFVYGFAAALLFPAAVHAQNYLDCHFVPGWEQSGSKRQYTPDNLFDYRDGAAEGYLIFSFARMQGIDCKSGAITLSIDVSDMTDADSAYGMFAANRDPSQPIARIGMGAQLLPQSLLFAKGKYFVEIIETDGSTDSNQAAALQAFAARIEPLLEGRNTPPETLQLFPPENQLSARLVPESVLGLKILKRGYVAKYNQGQAFIVSEQSPESAAEVMKKLRERFDGATPASIADDAFQLKAPYLDGICIFRKGRIIGGYANLPDAQTATTRAATLAARIP
;
A
#
# COMPACT_ATOMS: atom_id res chain seq x y z
N MET A 1 -42.98 66.38 5.21
CA MET A 1 -41.53 66.08 5.49
C MET A 1 -41.33 64.61 5.37
N LYS A 2 -40.65 64.16 4.26
CA LYS A 2 -40.36 62.76 4.02
C LYS A 2 -38.83 62.53 4.21
N PHE A 3 -38.46 61.74 5.21
CA PHE A 3 -37.10 61.35 5.44
C PHE A 3 -36.75 60.12 4.56
N PHE A 4 -35.83 60.26 3.64
CA PHE A 4 -35.21 59.18 2.87
C PHE A 4 -33.99 58.68 3.65
N SER A 5 -34.04 57.43 4.15
CA SER A 5 -32.90 56.74 4.71
C SER A 5 -32.17 56.05 3.57
N ARG A 6 -30.87 56.41 3.34
CA ARG A 6 -29.96 55.76 2.40
C ARG A 6 -29.27 54.62 3.13
N PHE A 7 -29.58 53.37 2.76
CA PHE A 7 -28.77 52.21 3.11
C PHE A 7 -27.56 52.12 2.19
N VAL A 8 -26.35 52.24 2.78
CA VAL A 8 -25.07 51.96 2.07
C VAL A 8 -24.75 50.50 2.27
N TYR A 9 -24.81 49.69 1.20
CA TYR A 9 -24.31 48.33 1.17
C TYR A 9 -22.79 48.35 0.97
N GLY A 10 -22.03 48.06 2.02
CA GLY A 10 -20.60 47.82 1.93
C GLY A 10 -20.33 46.44 1.33
N PHE A 11 -19.77 46.40 0.12
CA PHE A 11 -19.27 45.19 -0.51
C PHE A 11 -17.91 44.87 0.12
N ALA A 12 -17.83 43.83 0.98
CA ALA A 12 -16.58 43.29 1.46
C ALA A 12 -16.05 42.33 0.38
N ALA A 13 -15.05 42.76 -0.40
CA ALA A 13 -14.33 41.92 -1.31
C ALA A 13 -13.43 40.98 -0.51
N ALA A 14 -13.79 39.70 -0.42
CA ALA A 14 -12.92 38.67 0.12
C ALA A 14 -11.77 38.40 -0.87
N LEU A 15 -10.58 38.82 -0.51
CA LEU A 15 -9.33 38.50 -1.23
C LEU A 15 -9.05 37.00 -1.00
N LEU A 16 -9.39 36.16 -1.98
CA LEU A 16 -8.95 34.78 -2.05
C LEU A 16 -7.44 34.79 -2.42
N PHE A 17 -6.58 34.67 -1.42
CA PHE A 17 -5.17 34.37 -1.66
C PHE A 17 -5.10 32.93 -2.17
N PRO A 18 -4.53 32.67 -3.38
CA PRO A 18 -4.23 31.31 -3.78
C PRO A 18 -3.18 30.76 -2.81
N ALA A 19 -3.52 29.68 -2.10
CA ALA A 19 -2.56 28.91 -1.34
C ALA A 19 -1.49 28.44 -2.33
N ALA A 20 -0.28 29.01 -2.24
CA ALA A 20 0.87 28.52 -3.00
C ALA A 20 1.11 27.07 -2.55
N VAL A 21 0.77 26.12 -3.40
CA VAL A 21 1.18 24.72 -3.25
C VAL A 21 2.70 24.72 -3.38
N HIS A 22 3.40 24.76 -2.27
CA HIS A 22 4.83 24.56 -2.25
C HIS A 22 5.06 23.12 -2.71
N ALA A 23 5.57 22.95 -3.92
CA ALA A 23 6.05 21.64 -4.37
C ALA A 23 7.17 21.23 -3.41
N GLN A 24 6.90 20.29 -2.52
CA GLN A 24 7.90 19.76 -1.60
C GLN A 24 9.01 19.14 -2.44
N ASN A 25 10.23 19.68 -2.30
CA ASN A 25 11.39 19.14 -3.01
C ASN A 25 12.03 18.06 -2.15
N TYR A 26 11.61 16.81 -2.32
CA TYR A 26 12.23 15.66 -1.63
C TYR A 26 13.42 15.08 -2.39
N LEU A 27 13.78 15.66 -3.54
CA LEU A 27 14.81 15.16 -4.44
C LEU A 27 15.86 16.23 -4.70
N ASP A 28 17.01 16.07 -4.06
CA ASP A 28 18.20 16.90 -4.26
C ASP A 28 19.45 16.04 -4.02
N CYS A 29 20.35 15.97 -4.99
CA CYS A 29 21.59 15.19 -4.86
C CYS A 29 22.52 15.78 -3.78
N HIS A 30 22.46 17.09 -3.52
CA HIS A 30 23.25 17.76 -2.49
C HIS A 30 22.82 17.44 -1.05
N PHE A 31 21.74 16.66 -0.85
CA PHE A 31 21.42 16.11 0.47
C PHE A 31 22.55 15.27 1.04
N VAL A 32 23.36 14.67 0.17
CA VAL A 32 24.57 13.94 0.55
C VAL A 32 25.79 14.62 -0.05
N PRO A 33 26.76 15.08 0.77
CA PRO A 33 27.95 15.80 0.27
C PRO A 33 28.73 14.98 -0.77
N GLY A 34 29.19 15.65 -1.81
CA GLY A 34 29.97 15.02 -2.89
C GLY A 34 29.14 14.32 -3.96
N TRP A 35 27.81 14.49 -3.93
CA TRP A 35 26.91 13.99 -4.97
C TRP A 35 26.37 15.14 -5.81
N GLU A 36 26.35 14.95 -7.12
CA GLU A 36 25.88 15.92 -8.11
C GLU A 36 24.73 15.32 -8.93
N GLN A 37 23.82 16.18 -9.41
CA GLN A 37 22.75 15.73 -10.30
C GLN A 37 23.32 15.32 -11.66
N SER A 38 22.90 14.13 -12.14
CA SER A 38 23.19 13.62 -13.47
C SER A 38 21.92 13.62 -14.30
N GLY A 39 21.88 14.40 -15.40
CA GLY A 39 20.70 14.50 -16.24
C GLY A 39 19.58 15.37 -15.67
N SER A 40 18.39 15.27 -16.27
CA SER A 40 17.21 16.05 -15.90
C SER A 40 16.35 15.33 -14.85
N LYS A 41 15.65 16.07 -14.01
CA LYS A 41 14.60 15.51 -13.15
C LYS A 41 13.51 14.89 -14.01
N ARG A 42 13.00 13.73 -13.57
CA ARG A 42 11.94 13.00 -14.24
C ARG A 42 10.60 13.23 -13.53
N GLN A 43 9.52 13.21 -14.30
CA GLN A 43 8.16 13.25 -13.77
C GLN A 43 7.26 12.35 -14.61
N TYR A 44 6.49 11.49 -13.95
CA TYR A 44 5.56 10.57 -14.60
C TYR A 44 4.21 10.61 -13.93
N THR A 45 3.19 10.43 -14.75
CA THR A 45 1.77 10.25 -14.39
C THR A 45 1.32 8.87 -14.86
N PRO A 46 0.09 8.42 -14.54
CA PRO A 46 -0.44 7.17 -15.06
C PRO A 46 -0.39 7.07 -16.59
N ASP A 47 -0.52 8.19 -17.29
CA ASP A 47 -0.60 8.22 -18.76
C ASP A 47 0.75 7.95 -19.45
N ASN A 48 1.86 8.28 -18.80
CA ASN A 48 3.21 8.15 -19.37
C ASN A 48 4.19 7.32 -18.56
N LEU A 49 3.72 6.62 -17.52
CA LEU A 49 4.58 5.78 -16.69
C LEU A 49 5.23 4.62 -17.48
N PHE A 50 4.52 4.14 -18.51
CA PHE A 50 5.04 3.08 -19.40
C PHE A 50 6.30 3.50 -20.15
N ASP A 51 6.48 4.79 -20.45
CA ASP A 51 7.68 5.29 -21.12
C ASP A 51 8.96 5.08 -20.29
N TYR A 52 8.81 4.88 -18.97
CA TYR A 52 9.91 4.72 -18.03
C TYR A 52 9.98 3.32 -17.41
N ARG A 53 8.85 2.79 -16.99
CA ARG A 53 8.78 1.50 -16.26
C ARG A 53 8.43 0.32 -17.15
N ASP A 54 8.11 0.57 -18.43
CA ASP A 54 7.72 -0.45 -19.40
C ASP A 54 6.69 -1.43 -18.79
N GLY A 55 6.85 -2.74 -18.94
CA GLY A 55 5.93 -3.73 -18.38
C GLY A 55 5.74 -3.68 -16.85
N ALA A 56 6.67 -3.07 -16.10
CA ALA A 56 6.52 -2.88 -14.65
C ALA A 56 5.50 -1.80 -14.28
N ALA A 57 5.12 -0.90 -15.20
CA ALA A 57 4.18 0.20 -14.94
C ALA A 57 2.83 -0.31 -14.43
N GLU A 58 2.31 -1.43 -14.95
CA GLU A 58 1.04 -2.01 -14.50
C GLU A 58 1.07 -2.35 -13.01
N GLY A 59 2.21 -2.83 -12.49
CA GLY A 59 2.43 -3.09 -11.08
C GLY A 59 2.24 -1.86 -10.19
N TYR A 60 2.60 -0.67 -10.67
CA TYR A 60 2.33 0.60 -9.97
C TYR A 60 0.86 1.01 -10.06
N LEU A 61 0.27 0.90 -11.24
CA LEU A 61 -1.12 1.32 -11.49
C LEU A 61 -2.12 0.57 -10.63
N ILE A 62 -1.96 -0.74 -10.45
CA ILE A 62 -2.86 -1.54 -9.59
C ILE A 62 -2.79 -1.13 -8.10
N PHE A 63 -1.68 -0.52 -7.65
CA PHE A 63 -1.54 0.06 -6.32
C PHE A 63 -1.92 1.55 -6.25
N SER A 64 -2.78 2.01 -7.16
CA SER A 64 -3.30 3.39 -7.16
C SER A 64 -2.20 4.46 -7.31
N PHE A 65 -1.26 4.23 -8.22
CA PHE A 65 -0.23 5.19 -8.57
C PHE A 65 -0.82 6.51 -9.06
N ALA A 66 -0.37 7.62 -8.53
CA ALA A 66 -0.81 8.97 -8.92
C ALA A 66 0.26 9.71 -9.72
N ARG A 67 1.51 9.66 -9.28
CA ARG A 67 2.65 10.32 -9.94
C ARG A 67 3.97 9.82 -9.37
N MET A 68 5.03 10.01 -10.15
CA MET A 68 6.41 9.76 -9.74
C MET A 68 7.27 10.98 -10.04
N GLN A 69 8.21 11.27 -9.18
CA GLN A 69 9.32 12.19 -9.42
C GLN A 69 10.62 11.42 -9.24
N GLY A 70 11.59 11.67 -10.13
CA GLY A 70 12.87 10.98 -10.08
C GLY A 70 14.04 11.91 -10.38
N ILE A 71 15.23 11.51 -9.90
CA ILE A 71 16.51 12.20 -10.12
C ILE A 71 17.62 11.16 -10.14
N ASP A 72 18.63 11.39 -10.98
CA ASP A 72 19.87 10.62 -10.92
C ASP A 72 20.95 11.43 -10.23
N CYS A 73 21.62 10.83 -9.25
CA CYS A 73 22.69 11.43 -8.48
C CYS A 73 23.97 10.64 -8.69
N LYS A 74 25.09 11.33 -8.98
CA LYS A 74 26.39 10.74 -9.28
C LYS A 74 27.46 11.21 -8.33
N SER A 75 28.32 10.28 -7.89
CA SER A 75 29.56 10.55 -7.16
C SER A 75 30.61 9.53 -7.58
N GLY A 76 31.69 10.03 -8.23
CA GLY A 76 32.73 9.16 -8.79
C GLY A 76 32.17 8.18 -9.83
N ALA A 77 32.31 6.87 -9.56
CA ALA A 77 31.82 5.79 -10.43
C ALA A 77 30.41 5.29 -10.06
N ILE A 78 29.77 5.86 -9.02
CA ILE A 78 28.46 5.41 -8.56
C ILE A 78 27.39 6.38 -9.05
N THR A 79 26.37 5.87 -9.71
CA THR A 79 25.13 6.60 -10.04
C THR A 79 23.95 5.95 -9.33
N LEU A 80 23.21 6.75 -8.59
CA LEU A 80 21.97 6.33 -7.93
C LEU A 80 20.77 6.97 -8.65
N SER A 81 19.83 6.14 -9.11
CA SER A 81 18.51 6.57 -9.54
C SER A 81 17.58 6.58 -8.32
N ILE A 82 16.99 7.73 -8.03
CA ILE A 82 16.13 7.96 -6.88
C ILE A 82 14.74 8.31 -7.39
N ASP A 83 13.76 7.46 -7.13
CA ASP A 83 12.37 7.67 -7.52
C ASP A 83 11.46 7.71 -6.29
N VAL A 84 10.59 8.73 -6.23
CA VAL A 84 9.55 8.90 -5.22
C VAL A 84 8.19 8.83 -5.89
N SER A 85 7.47 7.76 -5.63
CA SER A 85 6.14 7.49 -6.17
C SER A 85 5.04 7.82 -5.16
N ASP A 86 4.09 8.67 -5.54
CA ASP A 86 2.86 8.93 -4.79
C ASP A 86 1.82 7.86 -5.17
N MET A 87 1.43 7.03 -4.19
CA MET A 87 0.53 5.89 -4.36
C MET A 87 -0.90 6.22 -3.89
N THR A 88 -1.26 7.50 -3.82
CA THR A 88 -2.56 8.02 -3.38
C THR A 88 -2.82 7.84 -1.88
N ASP A 89 -2.52 6.67 -1.31
CA ASP A 89 -2.70 6.38 0.12
C ASP A 89 -1.59 5.47 0.68
N ALA A 90 -1.52 5.41 2.01
CA ALA A 90 -0.45 4.72 2.72
C ALA A 90 -0.52 3.19 2.61
N ASP A 91 -1.71 2.61 2.45
CA ASP A 91 -1.85 1.16 2.30
C ASP A 91 -1.35 0.72 0.92
N SER A 92 -1.60 1.53 -0.12
CA SER A 92 -1.07 1.31 -1.48
C SER A 92 0.45 1.44 -1.50
N ALA A 93 1.03 2.46 -0.85
CA ALA A 93 2.47 2.63 -0.76
C ALA A 93 3.14 1.45 -0.03
N TYR A 94 2.58 1.02 1.10
CA TYR A 94 3.08 -0.16 1.80
C TYR A 94 2.87 -1.44 0.98
N GLY A 95 1.75 -1.56 0.28
CA GLY A 95 1.47 -2.68 -0.63
C GLY A 95 2.50 -2.78 -1.74
N MET A 96 2.87 -1.65 -2.36
CA MET A 96 3.92 -1.57 -3.37
C MET A 96 5.29 -1.98 -2.80
N PHE A 97 5.67 -1.48 -1.62
CA PHE A 97 6.87 -1.93 -0.92
C PHE A 97 6.84 -3.44 -0.65
N ALA A 98 5.74 -3.97 -0.10
CA ALA A 98 5.62 -5.39 0.24
C ALA A 98 5.63 -6.30 -1.00
N ALA A 99 5.20 -5.81 -2.17
CA ALA A 99 5.22 -6.54 -3.43
C ALA A 99 6.63 -6.60 -4.07
N ASN A 100 7.46 -5.57 -3.82
CA ASN A 100 8.78 -5.44 -4.44
C ASN A 100 9.95 -5.88 -3.55
N ARG A 101 9.74 -6.07 -2.24
CA ARG A 101 10.80 -6.55 -1.35
C ARG A 101 11.07 -8.05 -1.52
N ASP A 102 12.28 -8.47 -1.22
CA ASP A 102 12.62 -9.89 -1.02
C ASP A 102 12.08 -10.35 0.36
N PRO A 103 11.10 -11.27 0.40
CA PRO A 103 10.52 -11.72 1.67
C PRO A 103 11.50 -12.50 2.57
N SER A 104 12.62 -13.00 2.04
CA SER A 104 13.64 -13.72 2.81
C SER A 104 14.57 -12.78 3.58
N GLN A 105 14.59 -11.49 3.24
CA GLN A 105 15.45 -10.50 3.85
C GLN A 105 14.70 -9.69 4.94
N PRO A 106 15.41 -9.21 5.97
CA PRO A 106 14.80 -8.44 7.05
C PRO A 106 14.24 -7.10 6.58
N ILE A 107 13.26 -6.59 7.32
CA ILE A 107 12.71 -5.24 7.15
C ILE A 107 13.42 -4.29 8.12
N ALA A 108 14.02 -3.23 7.59
CA ALA A 108 14.63 -2.15 8.38
C ALA A 108 13.58 -1.12 8.82
N ARG A 109 13.89 -0.37 9.89
CA ARG A 109 13.02 0.66 10.47
C ARG A 109 13.25 2.02 9.83
N ILE A 110 12.80 2.17 8.57
CA ILE A 110 12.73 3.45 7.85
C ILE A 110 11.30 3.57 7.36
N GLY A 111 10.61 4.66 7.70
CA GLY A 111 9.21 4.84 7.40
C GLY A 111 8.32 3.69 7.91
N MET A 112 7.39 3.22 7.09
CA MET A 112 6.53 2.05 7.39
C MET A 112 7.27 0.72 7.27
N GLY A 113 8.43 0.71 6.65
CA GLY A 113 9.31 -0.44 6.44
C GLY A 113 10.23 -0.17 5.26
N ALA A 114 11.46 -0.69 5.35
CA ALA A 114 12.47 -0.57 4.32
C ALA A 114 13.22 -1.88 4.13
N GLN A 115 13.84 -2.03 2.96
CA GLN A 115 14.76 -3.10 2.68
C GLN A 115 16.00 -2.56 1.99
N LEU A 116 17.16 -2.87 2.56
CA LEU A 116 18.47 -2.58 1.98
C LEU A 116 19.00 -3.87 1.34
N LEU A 117 19.26 -3.81 0.05
CA LEU A 117 19.90 -4.83 -0.76
C LEU A 117 21.26 -4.30 -1.26
N PRO A 118 22.13 -5.13 -1.82
CA PRO A 118 23.45 -4.66 -2.26
C PRO A 118 23.44 -3.46 -3.20
N GLN A 119 22.46 -3.37 -4.10
CA GLN A 119 22.37 -2.31 -5.13
C GLN A 119 21.09 -1.46 -5.01
N SER A 120 20.29 -1.62 -3.97
CA SER A 120 19.04 -0.86 -3.83
C SER A 120 18.60 -0.70 -2.39
N LEU A 121 17.86 0.38 -2.15
CA LEU A 121 17.10 0.59 -0.92
C LEU A 121 15.67 0.96 -1.31
N LEU A 122 14.72 0.19 -0.81
CA LEU A 122 13.29 0.42 -1.00
C LEU A 122 12.66 0.76 0.34
N PHE A 123 11.75 1.73 0.38
CA PHE A 123 10.95 1.98 1.59
C PHE A 123 9.60 2.61 1.27
N ALA A 124 8.67 2.52 2.23
CA ALA A 124 7.39 3.20 2.17
C ALA A 124 7.20 4.13 3.36
N LYS A 125 6.64 5.33 3.14
CA LYS A 125 6.23 6.27 4.20
C LYS A 125 5.01 7.07 3.77
N GLY A 126 3.98 7.12 4.64
CA GLY A 126 2.73 7.75 4.25
C GLY A 126 2.23 7.14 2.94
N LYS A 127 1.87 7.98 1.99
CA LYS A 127 1.44 7.56 0.66
C LYS A 127 2.60 7.36 -0.35
N TYR A 128 3.84 7.45 0.10
CA TYR A 128 5.01 7.41 -0.78
C TYR A 128 5.70 6.04 -0.74
N PHE A 129 6.00 5.53 -1.93
CA PHE A 129 6.92 4.44 -2.16
C PHE A 129 8.21 5.01 -2.77
N VAL A 130 9.35 4.69 -2.19
CA VAL A 130 10.66 5.22 -2.58
C VAL A 130 11.58 4.09 -3.00
N GLU A 131 12.24 4.30 -4.13
CA GLU A 131 13.27 3.42 -4.68
C GLU A 131 14.55 4.22 -4.86
N ILE A 132 15.65 3.70 -4.33
CA ILE A 132 17.00 4.22 -4.55
C ILE A 132 17.81 3.06 -5.11
N ILE A 133 18.21 3.13 -6.38
CA ILE A 133 18.80 2.02 -7.12
C ILE A 133 20.13 2.46 -7.73
N GLU A 134 21.18 1.69 -7.52
CA GLU A 134 22.46 1.84 -8.21
C GLU A 134 22.32 1.32 -9.64
N THR A 135 22.78 2.09 -10.63
CA THR A 135 22.53 1.83 -12.06
C THR A 135 23.77 1.50 -12.88
N ASP A 136 24.96 1.75 -12.35
CA ASP A 136 26.23 1.55 -13.13
C ASP A 136 26.86 0.18 -12.88
N GLY A 137 26.27 -0.69 -12.05
CA GLY A 137 26.81 -2.01 -11.69
C GLY A 137 28.09 -1.92 -10.86
N SER A 138 28.27 -0.82 -10.13
CA SER A 138 29.42 -0.60 -9.25
C SER A 138 29.46 -1.65 -8.15
N THR A 139 30.65 -2.07 -7.79
CA THR A 139 30.93 -2.95 -6.62
C THR A 139 31.59 -2.17 -5.48
N ASP A 140 31.51 -0.83 -5.50
CA ASP A 140 32.10 0.03 -4.49
C ASP A 140 31.48 -0.23 -3.10
N SER A 141 32.32 -0.46 -2.10
CA SER A 141 31.91 -0.72 -0.71
C SER A 141 31.13 0.44 -0.07
N ASN A 142 31.23 1.67 -0.62
CA ASN A 142 30.53 2.85 -0.12
C ASN A 142 29.09 2.94 -0.62
N GLN A 143 28.67 2.10 -1.55
CA GLN A 143 27.33 2.12 -2.15
C GLN A 143 26.21 1.94 -1.11
N ALA A 144 26.31 0.96 -0.24
CA ALA A 144 25.31 0.72 0.79
C ALA A 144 25.18 1.93 1.76
N ALA A 145 26.30 2.58 2.10
CA ALA A 145 26.31 3.79 2.92
C ALA A 145 25.63 4.96 2.20
N ALA A 146 25.84 5.10 0.88
CA ALA A 146 25.19 6.14 0.07
C ALA A 146 23.67 5.92 -0.01
N LEU A 147 23.20 4.69 -0.28
CA LEU A 147 21.78 4.34 -0.28
C LEU A 147 21.10 4.73 1.03
N GLN A 148 21.73 4.39 2.17
CA GLN A 148 21.23 4.74 3.50
C GLN A 148 21.26 6.24 3.76
N ALA A 149 22.32 6.95 3.33
CA ALA A 149 22.45 8.39 3.50
C ALA A 149 21.33 9.15 2.77
N PHE A 150 21.02 8.79 1.53
CA PHE A 150 19.90 9.38 0.81
C PHE A 150 18.55 9.06 1.47
N ALA A 151 18.31 7.81 1.83
CA ALA A 151 17.07 7.42 2.53
C ALA A 151 16.87 8.23 3.82
N ALA A 152 17.93 8.41 4.63
CA ALA A 152 17.89 9.20 5.86
C ALA A 152 17.60 10.69 5.64
N ARG A 153 17.89 11.23 4.45
CA ARG A 153 17.57 12.62 4.08
C ARG A 153 16.17 12.77 3.49
N ILE A 154 15.73 11.80 2.70
CA ILE A 154 14.44 11.83 2.02
C ILE A 154 13.30 11.50 2.97
N GLU A 155 13.46 10.46 3.81
CA GLU A 155 12.39 9.96 4.68
C GLU A 155 11.75 11.05 5.56
N PRO A 156 12.48 11.94 6.26
CA PRO A 156 11.88 12.98 7.08
C PRO A 156 11.09 14.05 6.29
N LEU A 157 11.36 14.20 5.00
CA LEU A 157 10.66 15.15 4.13
C LEU A 157 9.30 14.63 3.64
N LEU A 158 9.07 13.33 3.74
CA LEU A 158 7.82 12.70 3.33
C LEU A 158 6.81 12.72 4.48
N GLU A 159 5.61 13.19 4.18
CA GLU A 159 4.52 13.28 5.17
C GLU A 159 3.80 11.94 5.33
N GLY A 160 3.11 11.80 6.47
CA GLY A 160 2.24 10.67 6.75
C GLY A 160 2.84 9.67 7.74
N ARG A 161 2.11 8.56 7.94
CA ARG A 161 2.46 7.56 8.95
C ARG A 161 3.76 6.84 8.61
N ASN A 162 4.47 6.43 9.66
CA ASN A 162 5.70 5.65 9.60
C ASN A 162 5.56 4.24 10.25
N THR A 163 4.32 3.80 10.47
CA THR A 163 4.02 2.45 10.97
C THR A 163 3.32 1.64 9.89
N PRO A 164 3.58 0.33 9.79
CA PRO A 164 2.86 -0.54 8.86
C PRO A 164 1.34 -0.49 9.06
N PRO A 165 0.55 -0.92 8.06
CA PRO A 165 -0.91 -1.01 8.20
C PRO A 165 -1.34 -1.85 9.40
N GLU A 166 -2.23 -1.31 10.23
CA GLU A 166 -2.71 -1.97 11.46
C GLU A 166 -3.42 -3.30 11.16
N THR A 167 -4.06 -3.41 10.00
CA THR A 167 -4.70 -4.64 9.55
C THR A 167 -3.75 -5.85 9.55
N LEU A 168 -2.45 -5.64 9.34
CA LEU A 168 -1.45 -6.70 9.36
C LEU A 168 -1.31 -7.35 10.74
N GLN A 169 -1.58 -6.60 11.82
CA GLN A 169 -1.50 -7.08 13.20
C GLN A 169 -2.71 -7.93 13.60
N LEU A 170 -3.80 -7.86 12.82
CA LEU A 170 -5.00 -8.68 13.05
C LEU A 170 -4.78 -10.14 12.68
N PHE A 171 -3.84 -10.43 11.79
CA PHE A 171 -3.51 -11.80 11.42
C PHE A 171 -2.80 -12.54 12.57
N PRO A 172 -3.17 -13.79 12.88
CA PRO A 172 -2.40 -14.62 13.82
C PRO A 172 -0.95 -14.77 13.35
N PRO A 173 0.06 -14.50 14.22
CA PRO A 173 1.46 -14.53 13.80
C PRO A 173 2.03 -15.96 13.68
N GLU A 174 1.39 -16.97 14.29
CA GLU A 174 1.88 -18.35 14.36
C GLU A 174 1.89 -18.99 12.97
N ASN A 175 3.06 -19.46 12.52
CA ASN A 175 3.28 -20.07 11.20
C ASN A 175 2.92 -19.17 10.00
N GLN A 176 2.91 -17.85 10.20
CA GLN A 176 2.72 -16.87 9.14
C GLN A 176 3.99 -16.79 8.30
N LEU A 177 3.85 -17.01 7.00
CA LEU A 177 4.96 -16.90 6.03
C LEU A 177 5.08 -15.49 5.43
N SER A 178 3.93 -14.88 5.15
CA SER A 178 3.88 -13.52 4.60
C SER A 178 2.51 -12.89 4.83
N ALA A 179 2.45 -11.55 4.80
CA ALA A 179 1.20 -10.81 4.72
C ALA A 179 1.40 -9.60 3.80
N ARG A 180 0.43 -9.34 2.91
CA ARG A 180 0.49 -8.25 1.94
C ARG A 180 -0.88 -7.76 1.52
N LEU A 181 -0.94 -6.53 1.02
CA LEU A 181 -2.11 -6.02 0.30
C LEU A 181 -2.22 -6.71 -1.07
N VAL A 182 -3.43 -7.13 -1.42
CA VAL A 182 -3.82 -7.61 -2.74
C VAL A 182 -4.82 -6.59 -3.29
N PRO A 183 -4.45 -5.79 -4.29
CA PRO A 183 -5.27 -4.64 -4.69
C PRO A 183 -6.55 -5.01 -5.44
N GLU A 184 -6.58 -6.11 -6.19
CA GLU A 184 -7.70 -6.41 -7.08
C GLU A 184 -8.50 -7.65 -6.66
N SER A 185 -7.96 -8.85 -6.82
CA SER A 185 -8.71 -10.10 -6.69
C SER A 185 -8.24 -10.90 -5.49
N VAL A 186 -8.74 -10.58 -4.30
CA VAL A 186 -8.42 -11.32 -3.07
C VAL A 186 -8.87 -12.78 -3.24
N LEU A 187 -7.97 -13.73 -3.03
CA LEU A 187 -8.17 -15.16 -3.30
C LEU A 187 -8.59 -15.49 -4.77
N GLY A 188 -8.28 -14.64 -5.73
CA GLY A 188 -8.77 -14.78 -7.11
C GLY A 188 -10.24 -14.39 -7.30
N LEU A 189 -10.90 -13.87 -6.26
CA LEU A 189 -12.28 -13.44 -6.29
C LEU A 189 -12.38 -11.94 -6.64
N LYS A 190 -12.76 -11.63 -7.89
CA LYS A 190 -12.89 -10.24 -8.37
C LYS A 190 -13.87 -9.38 -7.58
N ILE A 191 -14.78 -10.00 -6.82
CA ILE A 191 -15.72 -9.31 -5.95
C ILE A 191 -15.06 -8.80 -4.66
N LEU A 192 -13.97 -9.42 -4.23
CA LEU A 192 -13.17 -9.00 -3.09
C LEU A 192 -11.97 -8.18 -3.59
N LYS A 193 -12.05 -6.88 -3.43
CA LYS A 193 -11.01 -5.96 -3.87
C LYS A 193 -10.28 -5.36 -2.68
N ARG A 194 -9.00 -5.04 -2.88
CA ARG A 194 -8.20 -4.26 -1.95
C ARG A 194 -8.22 -4.84 -0.53
N GLY A 195 -7.82 -6.10 -0.41
CA GLY A 195 -7.76 -6.80 0.88
C GLY A 195 -6.34 -7.25 1.24
N TYR A 196 -6.10 -7.41 2.51
CA TYR A 196 -4.88 -8.02 3.01
C TYR A 196 -5.00 -9.53 3.00
N VAL A 197 -3.95 -10.22 2.57
CA VAL A 197 -3.85 -11.68 2.57
C VAL A 197 -2.60 -12.08 3.32
N ALA A 198 -2.76 -12.94 4.33
CA ALA A 198 -1.67 -13.60 5.04
C ALA A 198 -1.58 -15.06 4.61
N LYS A 199 -0.40 -15.51 4.20
CA LYS A 199 -0.09 -16.90 3.88
C LYS A 199 0.51 -17.59 5.08
N TYR A 200 0.12 -18.84 5.28
CA TYR A 200 0.61 -19.72 6.35
C TYR A 200 1.19 -21.01 5.76
N ASN A 201 1.82 -21.84 6.59
CA ASN A 201 2.25 -23.18 6.19
C ASN A 201 1.08 -24.01 5.63
N GLN A 202 -0.13 -23.78 6.15
CA GLN A 202 -1.37 -24.36 5.65
C GLN A 202 -2.42 -23.27 5.53
N GLY A 203 -2.92 -23.05 4.33
CA GLY A 203 -3.99 -22.11 4.03
C GLY A 203 -3.54 -20.65 4.00
N GLN A 204 -4.51 -19.79 3.83
CA GLN A 204 -4.34 -18.34 3.83
C GLN A 204 -5.54 -17.66 4.47
N ALA A 205 -5.27 -16.61 5.24
CA ALA A 205 -6.28 -15.71 5.78
C ALA A 205 -6.42 -14.47 4.90
N PHE A 206 -7.58 -13.84 4.95
CA PHE A 206 -7.79 -12.56 4.29
C PHE A 206 -8.67 -11.63 5.11
N ILE A 207 -8.49 -10.32 4.91
CA ILE A 207 -9.29 -9.24 5.49
C ILE A 207 -9.52 -8.19 4.41
N VAL A 208 -10.78 -7.88 4.15
CA VAL A 208 -11.23 -6.80 3.25
C VAL A 208 -12.06 -5.84 4.07
N SER A 209 -11.76 -4.53 3.97
CA SER A 209 -12.55 -3.48 4.62
C SER A 209 -13.43 -2.80 3.59
N GLU A 210 -14.74 -2.92 3.76
CA GLU A 210 -15.73 -2.21 2.96
C GLU A 210 -15.98 -0.80 3.50
N GLN A 211 -16.69 0.01 2.72
CA GLN A 211 -17.00 1.39 3.10
C GLN A 211 -18.00 1.46 4.27
N SER A 212 -18.95 0.52 4.31
CA SER A 212 -19.97 0.43 5.35
C SER A 212 -20.35 -1.02 5.65
N PRO A 213 -21.04 -1.29 6.78
CA PRO A 213 -21.63 -2.61 7.07
C PRO A 213 -22.61 -3.09 5.99
N GLU A 214 -23.35 -2.16 5.36
CA GLU A 214 -24.33 -2.45 4.32
C GLU A 214 -23.62 -2.92 3.04
N SER A 215 -22.53 -2.24 2.63
CA SER A 215 -21.74 -2.67 1.47
C SER A 215 -21.10 -4.03 1.72
N ALA A 216 -20.61 -4.29 2.93
CA ALA A 216 -20.09 -5.60 3.31
C ALA A 216 -21.18 -6.71 3.27
N ALA A 217 -22.39 -6.40 3.70
CA ALA A 217 -23.51 -7.35 3.63
C ALA A 217 -23.89 -7.68 2.17
N GLU A 218 -23.87 -6.67 1.28
CA GLU A 218 -24.14 -6.88 -0.14
C GLU A 218 -23.03 -7.74 -0.81
N VAL A 219 -21.78 -7.52 -0.46
CA VAL A 219 -20.66 -8.36 -0.93
C VAL A 219 -20.80 -9.79 -0.41
N MET A 220 -21.17 -10.00 0.87
CA MET A 220 -21.43 -11.33 1.43
C MET A 220 -22.54 -12.06 0.70
N LYS A 221 -23.64 -11.36 0.36
CA LYS A 221 -24.74 -11.93 -0.43
C LYS A 221 -24.23 -12.42 -1.79
N LYS A 222 -23.49 -11.59 -2.53
CA LYS A 222 -22.92 -11.94 -3.84
C LYS A 222 -21.92 -13.10 -3.76
N LEU A 223 -21.12 -13.16 -2.69
CA LEU A 223 -20.21 -14.28 -2.45
C LEU A 223 -20.98 -15.58 -2.24
N ARG A 224 -22.08 -15.56 -1.45
CA ARG A 224 -22.91 -16.73 -1.20
C ARG A 224 -23.62 -17.21 -2.47
N GLU A 225 -24.11 -16.29 -3.30
CA GLU A 225 -24.70 -16.61 -4.60
C GLU A 225 -23.69 -17.24 -5.59
N ARG A 226 -22.39 -16.88 -5.46
CA ARG A 226 -21.32 -17.45 -6.29
C ARG A 226 -20.95 -18.88 -5.88
N PHE A 227 -21.07 -19.20 -4.59
CA PHE A 227 -20.63 -20.48 -4.04
C PHE A 227 -21.82 -21.41 -3.81
N ASP A 228 -22.05 -22.30 -4.79
CA ASP A 228 -23.06 -23.35 -4.64
C ASP A 228 -22.68 -24.32 -3.51
N GLY A 229 -23.67 -24.74 -2.73
CA GLY A 229 -23.47 -25.63 -1.59
C GLY A 229 -22.90 -24.97 -0.32
N ALA A 230 -22.83 -23.62 -0.28
CA ALA A 230 -22.43 -22.92 0.93
C ALA A 230 -23.40 -23.19 2.10
N THR A 231 -22.85 -23.56 3.25
CA THR A 231 -23.61 -23.77 4.49
C THR A 231 -23.33 -22.69 5.52
N PRO A 232 -24.34 -22.24 6.30
CA PRO A 232 -24.11 -21.24 7.34
C PRO A 232 -23.06 -21.68 8.37
N ALA A 233 -22.34 -20.72 8.91
CA ALA A 233 -21.43 -20.88 10.05
C ALA A 233 -21.74 -19.82 11.12
N SER A 234 -21.58 -20.18 12.40
CA SER A 234 -21.88 -19.26 13.51
C SER A 234 -20.62 -18.48 13.91
N ILE A 235 -20.26 -17.48 13.10
CA ILE A 235 -19.10 -16.60 13.33
C ILE A 235 -19.54 -15.15 13.06
N ALA A 236 -19.23 -14.26 13.99
CA ALA A 236 -19.49 -12.82 13.91
C ALA A 236 -20.95 -12.50 13.51
N ASP A 237 -21.17 -11.50 12.60
CA ASP A 237 -22.52 -11.07 12.23
C ASP A 237 -23.15 -11.99 11.17
N ASP A 238 -22.35 -12.56 10.29
CA ASP A 238 -22.74 -13.47 9.22
C ASP A 238 -21.55 -14.28 8.74
N ALA A 239 -21.74 -15.57 8.47
CA ALA A 239 -20.68 -16.41 7.93
C ALA A 239 -21.23 -17.59 7.14
N PHE A 240 -20.41 -18.13 6.24
CA PHE A 240 -20.66 -19.38 5.57
C PHE A 240 -19.36 -20.15 5.32
N GLN A 241 -19.50 -21.44 5.13
CA GLN A 241 -18.40 -22.37 4.89
C GLN A 241 -18.75 -23.38 3.79
N LEU A 242 -17.73 -23.84 3.09
CA LEU A 242 -17.86 -24.91 2.09
C LEU A 242 -16.49 -25.49 1.74
N LYS A 243 -16.48 -26.53 0.92
CA LYS A 243 -15.32 -26.95 0.14
C LYS A 243 -15.53 -26.50 -1.30
N ALA A 244 -14.66 -25.63 -1.80
CA ALA A 244 -14.79 -25.02 -3.12
C ALA A 244 -13.63 -25.44 -4.05
N PRO A 245 -13.85 -25.58 -5.37
CA PRO A 245 -12.77 -25.74 -6.33
C PRO A 245 -11.75 -24.61 -6.19
N TYR A 246 -10.46 -24.92 -6.25
CA TYR A 246 -9.30 -24.01 -6.15
C TYR A 246 -9.12 -23.28 -4.81
N LEU A 247 -10.07 -23.36 -3.88
CA LEU A 247 -10.01 -22.74 -2.56
C LEU A 247 -10.09 -23.76 -1.42
N ASP A 248 -10.30 -25.05 -1.73
CA ASP A 248 -10.47 -26.16 -0.78
C ASP A 248 -11.45 -25.82 0.36
N GLY A 249 -11.11 -26.12 1.59
CA GLY A 249 -11.89 -25.69 2.75
C GLY A 249 -11.79 -24.17 2.92
N ILE A 250 -12.95 -23.51 2.83
CA ILE A 250 -13.07 -22.06 2.97
C ILE A 250 -14.16 -21.72 3.98
N CYS A 251 -13.90 -20.69 4.79
CA CYS A 251 -14.92 -20.02 5.61
C CYS A 251 -14.76 -18.52 5.45
N ILE A 252 -15.86 -17.84 5.13
CA ILE A 252 -15.93 -16.38 4.97
C ILE A 252 -16.90 -15.84 6.00
N PHE A 253 -16.53 -14.78 6.71
CA PHE A 253 -17.37 -14.10 7.68
C PHE A 253 -17.42 -12.60 7.44
N ARG A 254 -18.47 -11.95 7.97
CA ARG A 254 -18.60 -10.50 8.09
C ARG A 254 -18.65 -10.11 9.56
N LYS A 255 -17.90 -9.05 9.92
CA LYS A 255 -17.98 -8.36 11.21
C LYS A 255 -18.03 -6.85 10.95
N GLY A 256 -19.18 -6.23 11.17
CA GLY A 256 -19.40 -4.85 10.78
C GLY A 256 -19.18 -4.66 9.29
N ARG A 257 -18.23 -3.76 8.94
CA ARG A 257 -17.81 -3.49 7.56
C ARG A 257 -16.65 -4.38 7.08
N ILE A 258 -16.16 -5.29 7.91
CA ILE A 258 -15.03 -6.16 7.59
C ILE A 258 -15.55 -7.50 7.05
N ILE A 259 -14.99 -7.94 5.94
CA ILE A 259 -15.11 -9.29 5.42
C ILE A 259 -13.78 -9.99 5.63
N GLY A 260 -13.79 -11.13 6.28
CA GLY A 260 -12.58 -11.90 6.53
C GLY A 260 -12.82 -13.40 6.40
N GLY A 261 -11.75 -14.17 6.48
CA GLY A 261 -11.87 -15.61 6.43
C GLY A 261 -10.56 -16.34 6.23
N TYR A 262 -10.70 -17.64 6.05
CA TYR A 262 -9.60 -18.55 5.69
C TYR A 262 -9.99 -19.39 4.48
N ALA A 263 -9.01 -19.72 3.64
CA ALA A 263 -9.14 -20.57 2.48
C ALA A 263 -7.92 -21.50 2.32
N ASN A 264 -8.02 -22.46 1.41
CA ASN A 264 -6.99 -23.45 1.11
C ASN A 264 -6.61 -24.31 2.32
N LEU A 265 -7.62 -24.70 3.10
CA LEU A 265 -7.48 -25.60 4.22
C LEU A 265 -8.06 -27.01 3.85
N PRO A 266 -7.66 -28.07 4.55
CA PRO A 266 -8.08 -29.44 4.18
C PRO A 266 -9.59 -29.62 4.08
N ASP A 267 -10.34 -28.91 4.95
CA ASP A 267 -11.80 -28.99 5.02
C ASP A 267 -12.42 -27.69 5.54
N ALA A 268 -13.74 -27.57 5.36
CA ALA A 268 -14.52 -26.40 5.76
C ALA A 268 -14.56 -26.21 7.30
N GLN A 269 -14.54 -27.26 8.09
CA GLN A 269 -14.56 -27.18 9.55
C GLN A 269 -13.27 -26.57 10.09
N THR A 270 -12.12 -26.99 9.56
CA THR A 270 -10.80 -26.40 9.87
C THR A 270 -10.76 -24.91 9.49
N ALA A 271 -11.32 -24.58 8.31
CA ALA A 271 -11.43 -23.19 7.88
C ALA A 271 -12.30 -22.35 8.83
N THR A 272 -13.41 -22.91 9.29
CA THR A 272 -14.33 -22.26 10.23
C THR A 272 -13.66 -21.99 11.58
N THR A 273 -12.93 -22.95 12.12
CA THR A 273 -12.21 -22.80 13.39
C THR A 273 -11.17 -21.68 13.31
N ARG A 274 -10.38 -21.63 12.22
CA ARG A 274 -9.39 -20.56 12.03
C ARG A 274 -10.04 -19.20 11.74
N ALA A 275 -11.15 -19.18 10.99
CA ALA A 275 -11.89 -17.96 10.74
C ALA A 275 -12.50 -17.36 12.02
N ALA A 276 -12.97 -18.18 12.95
CA ALA A 276 -13.44 -17.74 14.26
C ALA A 276 -12.32 -17.07 15.08
N THR A 277 -11.11 -17.66 15.07
CA THR A 277 -9.93 -17.06 15.71
C THR A 277 -9.58 -15.69 15.10
N LEU A 278 -9.64 -15.57 13.77
CA LEU A 278 -9.41 -14.29 13.08
C LEU A 278 -10.48 -13.26 13.42
N ALA A 279 -11.77 -13.66 13.41
CA ALA A 279 -12.89 -12.77 13.73
C ALA A 279 -12.83 -12.21 15.17
N ALA A 280 -12.30 -13.00 16.12
CA ALA A 280 -12.09 -12.56 17.50
C ALA A 280 -11.02 -11.47 17.64
N ARG A 281 -10.09 -11.36 16.69
CA ARG A 281 -9.02 -10.34 16.68
C ARG A 281 -9.43 -9.04 16.01
N ILE A 282 -10.50 -9.05 15.25
CA ILE A 282 -11.08 -7.85 14.62
C ILE A 282 -11.92 -7.13 15.67
N PRO A 283 -11.72 -5.82 15.86
CA PRO A 283 -12.45 -5.02 16.86
C PRO A 283 -13.96 -4.95 16.59
#